data_693845db6c437dd41d76a99da5d8d821
#
_entry.id   693845db6c437dd41d76a99da5d8d821
#
_cell.length_a   1.000
_cell.length_b   1.000
_cell.length_c   1.000
_cell.angle_alpha   90.00
_cell.angle_beta   90.00
_cell.angle_gamma   90.00
#
_symmetry.space_group_name_H-M   'P 1'
#
loop_
_entity.id
_entity.type
_entity.pdbx_description
1 polymer ?
#
loop_
_entity_poly.entity_id
_entity_poly.type
_entity_poly.pdbx_seq_one_letter_code
_entity_poly.pdbx_strand_id
1 'polypeptide(L)'
;MESLPGDRGHALLVSGAIGLGHDAMAQACAASLASRGWSTQTADAMRLLGRRASGAGEQVFRTMLAVPGLYDAYYFAALRPGNRLALLTDAAARRRIVPALTRLLDQKPAQLAISVFATGASAVSAVADRYPAMRHVVFCGDATPHRLWVHPHVDMYLVTSHAAECAVSHR
;
A
#
# COMPACT_ATOMS: atom_id res chain seq x y z
N MET A 1 6.79 -4.83 -33.04
CA MET A 1 8.06 -4.47 -32.39
C MET A 1 7.78 -4.48 -30.91
N GLU A 2 8.17 -5.53 -30.22
CA GLU A 2 7.94 -5.72 -28.79
C GLU A 2 8.90 -4.77 -28.06
N SER A 3 8.35 -3.82 -27.28
CA SER A 3 9.16 -2.88 -26.50
C SER A 3 9.92 -3.64 -25.42
N LEU A 4 11.21 -3.36 -25.27
CA LEU A 4 12.02 -3.97 -24.22
C LEU A 4 11.48 -3.58 -22.82
N PRO A 5 11.60 -4.46 -21.81
CA PRO A 5 11.21 -4.13 -20.44
C PRO A 5 11.95 -2.88 -19.96
N GLY A 6 11.20 -1.87 -19.54
CA GLY A 6 11.75 -0.61 -19.04
C GLY A 6 11.70 0.57 -20.01
N ASP A 7 11.32 0.38 -21.26
CA ASP A 7 11.22 1.47 -22.26
C ASP A 7 10.21 2.56 -21.86
N ARG A 8 9.16 2.19 -21.10
CA ARG A 8 8.13 3.14 -20.65
C ARG A 8 8.40 3.76 -19.29
N GLY A 9 9.28 3.17 -18.51
CA GLY A 9 9.63 3.67 -17.19
C GLY A 9 9.71 2.58 -16.12
N HIS A 10 9.86 3.04 -14.88
CA HIS A 10 9.93 2.17 -13.69
C HIS A 10 8.73 2.38 -12.78
N ALA A 11 8.11 1.29 -12.34
CA ALA A 11 7.01 1.30 -11.40
C ALA A 11 7.40 0.60 -10.09
N LEU A 12 7.12 1.26 -8.97
CA LEU A 12 7.23 0.70 -7.63
C LEU A 12 5.86 0.23 -7.14
N LEU A 13 5.74 -1.05 -6.81
CA LEU A 13 4.55 -1.62 -6.19
C LEU A 13 4.78 -1.76 -4.69
N VAL A 14 3.88 -1.22 -3.88
CA VAL A 14 3.98 -1.29 -2.42
C VAL A 14 2.88 -2.20 -1.89
N SER A 15 3.29 -3.42 -1.56
CA SER A 15 2.46 -4.48 -0.96
C SER A 15 2.57 -4.48 0.56
N GLY A 16 1.84 -5.36 1.21
CA GLY A 16 1.96 -5.67 2.64
C GLY A 16 1.75 -7.16 2.86
N ALA A 17 2.72 -7.84 3.42
CA ALA A 17 2.67 -9.28 3.70
C ALA A 17 1.69 -9.64 4.83
N ILE A 18 0.47 -9.08 4.76
CA ILE A 18 -0.65 -9.40 5.63
C ILE A 18 -1.69 -10.14 4.80
N GLY A 19 -1.59 -11.48 4.78
CA GLY A 19 -2.38 -12.33 3.92
C GLY A 19 -1.90 -12.38 2.46
N LEU A 20 -2.47 -13.30 1.67
CA LEU A 20 -2.05 -13.54 0.28
C LEU A 20 -2.66 -12.54 -0.72
N GLY A 21 -3.71 -11.82 -0.34
CA GLY A 21 -4.48 -10.97 -1.27
C GLY A 21 -3.68 -9.77 -1.79
N HIS A 22 -2.97 -9.07 -0.92
CA HIS A 22 -2.17 -7.89 -1.30
C HIS A 22 -1.01 -8.26 -2.21
N ASP A 23 -0.34 -9.39 -1.93
CA ASP A 23 0.76 -9.85 -2.76
C ASP A 23 0.26 -10.32 -4.13
N ALA A 24 -0.88 -11.00 -4.21
CA ALA A 24 -1.50 -11.39 -5.47
C ALA A 24 -1.88 -10.16 -6.32
N MET A 25 -2.46 -9.12 -5.71
CA MET A 25 -2.76 -7.86 -6.39
C MET A 25 -1.49 -7.18 -6.90
N ALA A 26 -0.44 -7.09 -6.07
CA ALA A 26 0.83 -6.51 -6.48
C ALA A 26 1.45 -7.28 -7.65
N GLN A 27 1.44 -8.61 -7.60
CA GLN A 27 1.95 -9.46 -8.68
C GLN A 27 1.15 -9.28 -9.98
N ALA A 28 -0.18 -9.21 -9.90
CA ALA A 28 -1.03 -8.98 -11.07
C ALA A 28 -0.76 -7.60 -11.70
N CYS A 29 -0.62 -6.56 -10.89
CA CYS A 29 -0.23 -5.23 -11.36
C CYS A 29 1.16 -5.25 -12.01
N ALA A 30 2.14 -5.91 -11.39
CA ALA A 30 3.49 -6.02 -11.91
C ALA A 30 3.51 -6.73 -13.27
N ALA A 31 2.82 -7.86 -13.40
CA ALA A 31 2.72 -8.60 -14.65
C ALA A 31 2.04 -7.76 -15.75
N SER A 32 0.96 -7.06 -15.41
CA SER A 32 0.25 -6.18 -16.34
C SER A 32 1.11 -5.01 -16.82
N LEU A 33 1.91 -4.42 -15.95
CA LEU A 33 2.84 -3.34 -16.29
C LEU A 33 4.02 -3.87 -17.13
N ALA A 34 4.58 -5.02 -16.76
CA ALA A 34 5.69 -5.64 -17.48
C ALA A 34 5.29 -5.97 -18.93
N SER A 35 4.08 -6.50 -19.15
CA SER A 35 3.56 -6.78 -20.51
C SER A 35 3.37 -5.50 -21.36
N ARG A 36 3.42 -4.32 -20.74
CA ARG A 36 3.34 -3.01 -21.39
C ARG A 36 4.68 -2.25 -21.45
N GLY A 37 5.78 -2.96 -21.20
CA GLY A 37 7.14 -2.39 -21.30
C GLY A 37 7.58 -1.59 -20.06
N TRP A 38 6.95 -1.74 -18.91
CA TRP A 38 7.43 -1.16 -17.67
C TRP A 38 8.41 -2.08 -16.95
N SER A 39 9.46 -1.54 -16.37
CA SER A 39 10.21 -2.26 -15.35
C SER A 39 9.48 -2.14 -14.01
N THR A 40 9.44 -3.20 -13.22
CA THR A 40 8.70 -3.22 -11.96
C THR A 40 9.57 -3.64 -10.80
N GLN A 41 9.32 -3.06 -9.63
CA GLN A 41 9.92 -3.47 -8.36
C GLN A 41 8.81 -3.54 -7.30
N THR A 42 8.74 -4.63 -6.56
CA THR A 42 7.80 -4.77 -5.45
C THR A 42 8.53 -4.58 -4.12
N ALA A 43 7.99 -3.72 -3.28
CA ALA A 43 8.42 -3.49 -1.90
C ALA A 43 7.30 -3.90 -0.95
N ASP A 44 7.64 -4.65 0.08
CA ASP A 44 6.73 -5.05 1.14
C ASP A 44 6.80 -4.04 2.29
N ALA A 45 5.73 -3.29 2.52
CA ALA A 45 5.64 -2.27 3.57
C ALA A 45 5.92 -2.85 4.97
N MET A 46 5.50 -4.10 5.23
CA MET A 46 5.77 -4.74 6.51
C MET A 46 7.25 -5.05 6.70
N ARG A 47 7.95 -5.49 5.65
CA ARG A 47 9.40 -5.68 5.69
C ARG A 47 10.16 -4.36 5.83
N LEU A 48 9.66 -3.28 5.25
CA LEU A 48 10.22 -1.93 5.42
C LEU A 48 10.11 -1.39 6.85
N LEU A 49 9.16 -1.89 7.67
CA LEU A 49 9.10 -1.62 9.11
C LEU A 49 10.31 -2.16 9.88
N GLY A 50 11.04 -3.10 9.29
CA GLY A 50 12.17 -3.80 9.90
C GLY A 50 11.81 -5.22 10.35
N ARG A 51 12.82 -6.12 10.36
CA ARG A 51 12.65 -7.58 10.56
C ARG A 51 11.91 -7.96 11.85
N ARG A 52 12.14 -7.24 12.95
CA ARG A 52 11.48 -7.53 14.24
C ARG A 52 10.00 -7.09 14.22
N ALA A 53 9.71 -5.94 13.64
CA ALA A 53 8.34 -5.42 13.55
C ALA A 53 7.49 -6.24 12.56
N SER A 54 8.07 -6.71 11.45
CA SER A 54 7.37 -7.52 10.46
C SER A 54 7.00 -8.90 11.02
N GLY A 55 7.92 -9.58 11.71
CA GLY A 55 7.64 -10.88 12.33
C GLY A 55 6.57 -10.80 13.42
N ALA A 56 6.62 -9.78 14.28
CA ALA A 56 5.59 -9.56 15.30
C ALA A 56 4.22 -9.25 14.66
N GLY A 57 4.18 -8.41 13.62
CA GLY A 57 2.94 -8.07 12.90
C GLY A 57 2.31 -9.29 12.22
N GLU A 58 3.12 -10.13 11.57
CA GLU A 58 2.64 -11.38 10.95
C GLU A 58 2.07 -12.34 12.00
N GLN A 59 2.74 -12.50 13.14
CA GLN A 59 2.26 -13.38 14.22
C GLN A 59 0.95 -12.88 14.83
N VAL A 60 0.83 -11.57 15.08
CA VAL A 60 -0.42 -10.96 15.57
C VAL A 60 -1.55 -11.18 14.57
N PHE A 61 -1.30 -10.96 13.29
CA PHE A 61 -2.30 -11.14 12.25
C PHE A 61 -2.73 -12.61 12.10
N ARG A 62 -1.79 -13.55 12.11
CA ARG A 62 -2.10 -14.99 12.12
C ARG A 62 -2.97 -15.38 13.30
N THR A 63 -2.67 -14.84 14.48
CA THR A 63 -3.49 -15.10 15.69
C THR A 63 -4.88 -14.51 15.54
N MET A 64 -5.02 -13.31 15.00
CA MET A 64 -6.34 -12.70 14.75
C MET A 64 -7.18 -13.52 13.76
N LEU A 65 -6.55 -14.05 12.70
CA LEU A 65 -7.27 -14.92 11.75
C LEU A 65 -7.61 -16.30 12.31
N ALA A 66 -6.82 -16.81 13.27
CA ALA A 66 -7.06 -18.11 13.88
C ALA A 66 -8.21 -18.09 14.90
N VAL A 67 -8.59 -16.92 15.42
CA VAL A 67 -9.66 -16.78 16.42
C VAL A 67 -10.87 -16.12 15.75
N PRO A 68 -11.97 -16.86 15.56
CA PRO A 68 -13.20 -16.32 14.97
C PRO A 68 -13.69 -15.06 15.71
N GLY A 69 -14.02 -14.02 14.95
CA GLY A 69 -14.51 -12.75 15.49
C GLY A 69 -13.43 -11.80 16.06
N LEU A 70 -12.20 -12.25 16.28
CA LEU A 70 -11.14 -11.36 16.76
C LEU A 70 -10.69 -10.38 15.67
N TYR A 71 -10.62 -10.83 14.43
CA TYR A 71 -10.37 -9.97 13.28
C TYR A 71 -11.48 -8.93 13.11
N ASP A 72 -12.74 -9.36 13.18
CA ASP A 72 -13.89 -8.47 13.08
C ASP A 72 -13.91 -7.46 14.22
N ALA A 73 -13.67 -7.89 15.46
CA ALA A 73 -13.59 -7.01 16.62
C ALA A 73 -12.46 -5.98 16.47
N TYR A 74 -11.29 -6.39 15.98
CA TYR A 74 -10.18 -5.49 15.67
C TYR A 74 -10.55 -4.52 14.54
N TYR A 75 -11.11 -5.04 13.43
CA TYR A 75 -11.54 -4.24 12.30
C TYR A 75 -12.57 -3.18 12.74
N PHE A 76 -13.62 -3.59 13.44
CA PHE A 76 -14.65 -2.68 13.91
C PHE A 76 -14.18 -1.75 15.03
N ALA A 77 -13.33 -2.19 15.94
CA ALA A 77 -12.86 -1.37 17.05
C ALA A 77 -11.73 -0.40 16.65
N ALA A 78 -10.74 -0.90 15.87
CA ALA A 78 -9.54 -0.13 15.53
C ALA A 78 -9.75 0.77 14.31
N LEU A 79 -10.56 0.33 13.32
CA LEU A 79 -10.71 1.04 12.05
C LEU A 79 -11.98 1.92 11.97
N ARG A 80 -12.73 2.03 13.06
CA ARG A 80 -13.89 2.93 13.14
C ARG A 80 -13.48 4.39 12.89
N PRO A 81 -14.35 5.18 12.20
CA PRO A 81 -14.16 6.61 12.06
C PRO A 81 -13.96 7.26 13.42
N GLY A 82 -12.88 8.05 13.58
CA GLY A 82 -12.56 8.76 14.82
C GLY A 82 -11.62 8.03 15.79
N ASN A 83 -11.22 6.78 15.52
CA ASN A 83 -10.27 6.09 16.37
C ASN A 83 -8.84 6.67 16.21
N ARG A 84 -8.39 7.39 17.24
CA ARG A 84 -7.05 8.00 17.28
C ARG A 84 -5.92 6.96 17.32
N LEU A 85 -6.18 5.76 17.88
CA LEU A 85 -5.17 4.71 17.98
C LEU A 85 -4.74 4.22 16.59
N ALA A 86 -5.70 4.00 15.68
CA ALA A 86 -5.39 3.61 14.31
C ALA A 86 -4.53 4.66 13.58
N LEU A 87 -4.80 5.93 13.78
CA LEU A 87 -4.00 7.03 13.21
C LEU A 87 -2.60 7.10 13.81
N LEU A 88 -2.46 6.88 15.12
CA LEU A 88 -1.16 6.87 15.80
C LEU A 88 -0.30 5.68 15.35
N THR A 89 -0.91 4.50 15.22
CA THR A 89 -0.21 3.30 14.74
C THR A 89 0.22 3.45 13.28
N ASP A 90 -0.64 4.00 12.41
CA ASP A 90 -0.26 4.32 11.03
C ASP A 90 0.86 5.35 10.96
N ALA A 91 0.78 6.43 11.73
CA ALA A 91 1.82 7.45 11.78
C ALA A 91 3.16 6.88 12.29
N ALA A 92 3.14 5.98 13.27
CA ALA A 92 4.34 5.31 13.77
C ALA A 92 4.94 4.35 12.72
N ALA A 93 4.11 3.58 12.02
CA ALA A 93 4.51 2.71 10.93
C ALA A 93 5.12 3.52 9.78
N ARG A 94 4.44 4.58 9.33
CA ARG A 94 4.89 5.49 8.30
C ARG A 94 6.26 6.08 8.59
N ARG A 95 6.49 6.57 9.84
CA ARG A 95 7.80 7.12 10.25
C ARG A 95 8.94 6.13 10.09
N ARG A 96 8.68 4.82 10.21
CA ARG A 96 9.68 3.76 10.02
C ARG A 96 9.84 3.35 8.56
N ILE A 97 8.75 3.31 7.80
CA ILE A 97 8.74 2.91 6.39
C ILE A 97 9.38 3.99 5.51
N VAL A 98 9.05 5.26 5.74
CA VAL A 98 9.48 6.40 4.90
C VAL A 98 10.99 6.42 4.64
N PRO A 99 11.90 6.27 5.61
CA PRO A 99 13.35 6.29 5.33
C PRO A 99 13.81 5.12 4.43
N ALA A 100 13.19 3.95 4.56
CA ALA A 100 13.52 2.79 3.74
C ALA A 100 12.96 2.94 2.32
N LEU A 101 11.73 3.44 2.19
CA LEU A 101 11.09 3.74 0.92
C LEU A 101 11.85 4.82 0.14
N THR A 102 12.27 5.89 0.83
CA THR A 102 13.09 6.97 0.25
C THR A 102 14.39 6.41 -0.34
N ARG A 103 15.09 5.53 0.39
CA ARG A 103 16.33 4.90 -0.14
C ARG A 103 16.06 4.08 -1.39
N LEU A 104 14.94 3.35 -1.45
CA LEU A 104 14.57 2.59 -2.67
C LEU A 104 14.34 3.54 -3.86
N LEU A 105 13.60 4.63 -3.64
CA LEU A 105 13.31 5.61 -4.68
C LEU A 105 14.55 6.43 -5.10
N ASP A 106 15.46 6.73 -4.15
CA ASP A 106 16.73 7.40 -4.47
C ASP A 106 17.68 6.48 -5.29
N GLN A 107 17.66 5.16 -5.02
CA GLN A 107 18.43 4.18 -5.77
C GLN A 107 17.87 3.91 -7.16
N LYS A 108 16.56 3.85 -7.27
CA LYS A 108 15.85 3.61 -8.53
C LYS A 108 14.58 4.46 -8.59
N PRO A 109 14.64 5.65 -9.18
CA PRO A 109 13.50 6.54 -9.31
C PRO A 109 12.33 5.88 -10.05
N ALA A 110 11.14 6.00 -9.50
CA ALA A 110 9.92 5.48 -10.11
C ALA A 110 9.08 6.62 -10.69
N GLN A 111 8.51 6.41 -11.88
CA GLN A 111 7.53 7.30 -12.49
C GLN A 111 6.10 6.97 -12.01
N LEU A 112 5.90 5.76 -11.48
CA LEU A 112 4.62 5.28 -10.99
C LEU A 112 4.84 4.51 -9.69
N ALA A 113 4.06 4.85 -8.67
CA ALA A 113 3.92 4.03 -7.46
C ALA A 113 2.49 3.47 -7.39
N ILE A 114 2.35 2.16 -7.19
CA ILE A 114 1.06 1.52 -6.96
C ILE A 114 1.06 0.94 -5.56
N SER A 115 0.20 1.44 -4.69
CA SER A 115 0.03 0.93 -3.34
C SER A 115 -1.20 0.03 -3.28
N VAL A 116 -0.99 -1.22 -2.91
CA VAL A 116 -2.07 -2.22 -2.72
C VAL A 116 -2.33 -2.52 -1.24
N PHE A 117 -1.74 -1.73 -0.34
CA PHE A 117 -1.85 -1.86 1.10
C PHE A 117 -1.93 -0.48 1.77
N ALA A 118 -2.85 -0.28 2.72
CA ALA A 118 -3.18 1.04 3.28
C ALA A 118 -1.97 1.76 3.92
N THR A 119 -1.16 1.06 4.73
CA THR A 119 0.04 1.65 5.34
C THR A 119 1.11 1.96 4.30
N GLY A 120 1.18 1.17 3.21
CA GLY A 120 2.00 1.46 2.05
C GLY A 120 1.57 2.74 1.35
N ALA A 121 0.26 2.92 1.14
CA ALA A 121 -0.32 4.15 0.57
C ALA A 121 0.01 5.38 1.42
N SER A 122 -0.10 5.26 2.74
CA SER A 122 0.30 6.30 3.70
C SER A 122 1.77 6.70 3.55
N ALA A 123 2.66 5.71 3.39
CA ALA A 123 4.10 5.96 3.27
C ALA A 123 4.47 6.59 1.91
N VAL A 124 3.87 6.13 0.80
CA VAL A 124 4.08 6.71 -0.54
C VAL A 124 3.57 8.14 -0.59
N SER A 125 2.37 8.40 -0.06
CA SER A 125 1.81 9.76 0.04
C SER A 125 2.74 10.69 0.83
N ALA A 126 3.37 10.21 1.91
CA ALA A 126 4.25 11.02 2.75
C ALA A 126 5.58 11.41 2.07
N VAL A 127 5.98 10.74 1.00
CA VAL A 127 7.19 11.08 0.24
C VAL A 127 6.90 11.76 -1.10
N ALA A 128 5.63 11.94 -1.46
CA ALA A 128 5.22 12.44 -2.78
C ALA A 128 5.84 13.79 -3.14
N ASP A 129 5.92 14.74 -2.19
CA ASP A 129 6.51 16.06 -2.41
C ASP A 129 8.00 15.99 -2.78
N ARG A 130 8.71 14.95 -2.33
CA ARG A 130 10.11 14.71 -2.69
C ARG A 130 10.27 14.15 -4.11
N TYR A 131 9.23 13.51 -4.63
CA TYR A 131 9.24 12.86 -5.95
C TYR A 131 8.07 13.36 -6.82
N PRO A 132 8.03 14.65 -7.18
CA PRO A 132 6.86 15.28 -7.84
C PRO A 132 6.55 14.71 -9.23
N ALA A 133 7.51 14.04 -9.87
CA ALA A 133 7.30 13.36 -11.15
C ALA A 133 6.68 11.96 -11.00
N MET A 134 6.63 11.42 -9.79
CA MET A 134 6.06 10.11 -9.52
C MET A 134 4.54 10.20 -9.35
N ARG A 135 3.79 9.48 -10.18
CA ARG A 135 2.35 9.32 -10.00
C ARG A 135 2.05 8.27 -8.95
N HIS A 136 1.08 8.52 -8.09
CA HIS A 136 0.67 7.60 -7.04
C HIS A 136 -0.74 7.08 -7.30
N VAL A 137 -0.86 5.77 -7.48
CA VAL A 137 -2.12 5.04 -7.62
C VAL A 137 -2.33 4.16 -6.40
N VAL A 138 -3.51 4.20 -5.83
CA VAL A 138 -3.93 3.30 -4.74
C VAL A 138 -4.92 2.29 -5.29
N PHE A 139 -4.58 1.01 -5.21
CA PHE A 139 -5.51 -0.07 -5.52
C PHE A 139 -6.07 -0.63 -4.20
N CYS A 140 -7.29 -0.24 -3.88
CA CYS A 140 -7.99 -0.69 -2.69
C CYS A 140 -8.86 -1.90 -3.00
N GLY A 141 -8.48 -3.06 -2.47
CA GLY A 141 -9.24 -4.31 -2.61
C GLY A 141 -10.41 -4.44 -1.61
N ASP A 142 -10.50 -3.54 -0.63
CA ASP A 142 -11.55 -3.58 0.39
C ASP A 142 -12.90 -3.16 -0.21
N ALA A 143 -13.94 -3.93 0.08
CA ALA A 143 -15.30 -3.60 -0.35
C ALA A 143 -15.82 -2.30 0.31
N THR A 144 -15.36 -2.03 1.53
CA THR A 144 -15.65 -0.80 2.30
C THR A 144 -14.35 -0.22 2.84
N PRO A 145 -13.65 0.64 2.07
CA PRO A 145 -12.39 1.24 2.49
C PRO A 145 -12.53 2.03 3.79
N HIS A 146 -11.63 1.76 4.71
CA HIS A 146 -11.50 2.57 5.92
C HIS A 146 -10.64 3.81 5.66
N ARG A 147 -10.68 4.81 6.56
CA ARG A 147 -9.99 6.09 6.36
C ARG A 147 -8.47 6.01 6.16
N LEU A 148 -7.82 4.92 6.57
CA LEU A 148 -6.38 4.72 6.35
C LEU A 148 -6.02 4.41 4.88
N TRP A 149 -7.01 4.24 4.00
CA TRP A 149 -6.79 4.17 2.56
C TRP A 149 -6.73 5.54 1.88
N VAL A 150 -7.29 6.58 2.51
CA VAL A 150 -7.45 7.89 1.90
C VAL A 150 -6.32 8.83 2.35
N HIS A 151 -5.50 9.24 1.42
CA HIS A 151 -4.34 10.09 1.64
C HIS A 151 -4.29 11.25 0.65
N PRO A 152 -3.64 12.38 1.01
CA PRO A 152 -3.27 13.40 0.04
C PRO A 152 -2.26 12.83 -0.97
N HIS A 153 -2.04 13.53 -2.08
CA HIS A 153 -1.06 13.15 -3.11
C HIS A 153 -1.30 11.77 -3.73
N VAL A 154 -2.55 11.32 -3.78
CA VAL A 154 -2.97 10.15 -4.57
C VAL A 154 -3.61 10.67 -5.85
N ASP A 155 -3.04 10.32 -7.00
CA ASP A 155 -3.54 10.74 -8.30
C ASP A 155 -4.78 9.95 -8.73
N MET A 156 -4.86 8.67 -8.32
CA MET A 156 -5.96 7.79 -8.71
C MET A 156 -6.22 6.69 -7.67
N TYR A 157 -7.49 6.41 -7.45
CA TYR A 157 -7.95 5.23 -6.70
C TYR A 157 -8.56 4.21 -7.66
N LEU A 158 -8.09 2.96 -7.59
CA LEU A 158 -8.72 1.80 -8.20
C LEU A 158 -9.47 1.06 -7.08
N VAL A 159 -10.76 0.87 -7.27
CA VAL A 159 -11.65 0.28 -6.26
C VAL A 159 -12.47 -0.84 -6.86
N THR A 160 -12.96 -1.75 -6.04
CA THR A 160 -13.67 -2.96 -6.48
C THR A 160 -15.19 -2.82 -6.46
N SER A 161 -15.73 -1.72 -5.92
CA SER A 161 -17.16 -1.50 -5.80
C SER A 161 -17.55 -0.02 -5.81
N HIS A 162 -18.79 0.29 -6.17
CA HIS A 162 -19.32 1.65 -6.09
C HIS A 162 -19.37 2.17 -4.63
N ALA A 163 -19.61 1.31 -3.65
CA ALA A 163 -19.53 1.71 -2.25
C ALA A 163 -18.12 2.14 -1.84
N ALA A 164 -17.09 1.47 -2.37
CA ALA A 164 -15.70 1.85 -2.17
C ALA A 164 -15.37 3.18 -2.87
N GLU A 165 -15.89 3.41 -4.08
CA GLU A 165 -15.76 4.68 -4.79
C GLU A 165 -16.30 5.85 -3.97
N CYS A 166 -17.51 5.73 -3.45
CA CYS A 166 -18.11 6.75 -2.57
C CYS A 166 -17.24 7.02 -1.33
N ALA A 167 -16.67 5.97 -0.73
CA ALA A 167 -15.86 6.09 0.48
C ALA A 167 -14.54 6.84 0.25
N VAL A 168 -13.95 6.77 -0.95
CA VAL A 168 -12.69 7.48 -1.28
C VAL A 168 -12.93 8.86 -1.90
N SER A 169 -14.09 9.10 -2.52
CA SER A 169 -14.41 10.36 -3.21
C SER A 169 -14.93 11.48 -2.30
N HIS A 170 -15.48 11.15 -1.14
CA HIS A 170 -16.12 12.10 -0.22
C HIS A 170 -15.18 12.64 0.88
N ARG A 171 -13.84 12.67 0.64
CA ARG A 171 -12.89 13.15 1.66
C ARG A 171 -11.84 14.09 1.11
#